data_fa030caf0478f6ef5026eb7ecc856616
#
_entry.id   fa030caf0478f6ef5026eb7ecc856616
#
_cell.length_a   1.000
_cell.length_b   1.000
_cell.length_c   1.000
_cell.angle_alpha   90.00
_cell.angle_beta   90.00
_cell.angle_gamma   90.00
#
_symmetry.space_group_name_H-M   'P 1'
#
loop_
_entity.id
_entity.type
_entity.pdbx_description
1 polymer ?
#
loop_
_entity_poly.entity_id
_entity_poly.type
_entity_poly.pdbx_seq_one_letter_code
_entity_poly.pdbx_strand_id
1 'polypeptide(L)'
;LTTALYESKLVYYTPSFDDPVRTFCMNPYGAVSLENYGDVVTVNGHSYADFKTDRTNFALLVSTDFTEPFDDPIAYGKSIARLANVLGEDIIVQRLGDLHQGHRSTMDRIKRGTVQPTLVGATAGDLAFVLPYRHLTDILEMLAAMDKLAPGVNGRDTLLYGVEVKFYSARPELDEGLQTPVANLYAVGDGAGITRGLVQASAAGVIAARSILGVADDARPAPRTGDAAATPAAGETA
;
A
#
# COMPACT_ATOMS: atom_id res chain seq x y z
N LEU A 1 12.26 -5.91 -19.47
CA LEU A 1 10.85 -6.42 -19.50
C LEU A 1 10.59 -7.55 -18.50
N THR A 2 11.61 -8.08 -17.81
CA THR A 2 11.45 -9.24 -16.94
C THR A 2 11.06 -8.90 -15.50
N THR A 3 11.20 -7.67 -15.07
CA THR A 3 10.90 -7.24 -13.69
C THR A 3 9.54 -6.60 -13.50
N ALA A 4 8.88 -6.16 -14.55
CA ALA A 4 7.61 -5.43 -14.46
C ALA A 4 6.37 -6.33 -14.36
N LEU A 5 6.48 -7.63 -14.61
CA LEU A 5 5.31 -8.52 -14.75
C LEU A 5 4.89 -9.24 -13.47
N TYR A 6 5.70 -9.24 -12.42
CA TYR A 6 5.42 -9.99 -11.20
C TYR A 6 5.81 -9.20 -9.96
N GLU A 7 4.89 -8.41 -9.45
CA GLU A 7 4.96 -8.04 -8.04
C GLU A 7 4.54 -9.25 -7.21
N SER A 8 5.48 -9.84 -6.52
CA SER A 8 5.16 -10.84 -5.50
C SER A 8 4.41 -10.15 -4.37
N LYS A 9 3.12 -10.40 -4.26
CA LYS A 9 2.30 -9.93 -3.14
C LYS A 9 2.25 -11.02 -2.09
N LEU A 10 2.72 -10.70 -0.89
CA LEU A 10 2.50 -11.51 0.29
C LEU A 10 1.30 -10.93 1.02
N VAL A 11 0.37 -11.80 1.39
CA VAL A 11 -0.75 -11.46 2.27
C VAL A 11 -0.63 -12.33 3.51
N TYR A 12 -0.73 -11.72 4.66
CA TYR A 12 -0.63 -12.38 5.95
C TYR A 12 -1.78 -11.91 6.84
N TYR A 13 -2.48 -12.85 7.43
CA TYR A 13 -3.51 -12.56 8.43
C TYR A 13 -2.86 -12.62 9.80
N THR A 14 -2.99 -11.54 10.54
CA THR A 14 -2.28 -11.35 11.81
C THR A 14 -2.89 -12.20 12.93
N PRO A 15 -2.08 -12.85 13.77
CA PRO A 15 -2.61 -13.67 14.86
C PRO A 15 -3.40 -12.87 15.91
N SER A 16 -3.04 -11.59 16.11
CA SER A 16 -3.67 -10.76 17.13
C SER A 16 -5.07 -10.28 16.76
N PHE A 17 -5.31 -9.97 15.48
CA PHE A 17 -6.54 -9.31 15.06
C PHE A 17 -7.19 -9.93 13.82
N ASP A 18 -6.57 -10.92 13.20
CA ASP A 18 -6.98 -11.53 11.94
C ASP A 18 -7.10 -10.50 10.80
N ASP A 19 -6.33 -9.41 10.89
CA ASP A 19 -6.30 -8.37 9.88
C ASP A 19 -5.39 -8.77 8.70
N PRO A 20 -5.80 -8.51 7.46
CA PRO A 20 -4.95 -8.74 6.31
C PRO A 20 -3.89 -7.64 6.18
N VAL A 21 -2.62 -8.05 6.29
CA VAL A 21 -1.47 -7.21 5.94
C VAL A 21 -0.85 -7.71 4.65
N ARG A 22 -0.55 -6.80 3.75
CA ARG A 22 0.02 -7.17 2.46
C ARG A 22 1.25 -6.34 2.12
N THR A 23 2.18 -6.95 1.38
CA THR A 23 3.25 -6.19 0.73
C THR A 23 2.70 -5.40 -0.45
N PHE A 24 3.28 -4.22 -0.68
CA PHE A 24 2.93 -3.35 -1.79
C PHE A 24 4.18 -2.65 -2.32
N CYS A 25 4.21 -2.30 -3.60
CA CYS A 25 5.32 -1.55 -4.23
C CYS A 25 6.71 -2.08 -3.84
N MET A 26 7.01 -3.33 -4.23
CA MET A 26 8.36 -3.88 -4.07
C MET A 26 9.33 -3.18 -5.01
N ASN A 27 10.36 -2.53 -4.47
CA ASN A 27 11.32 -1.72 -5.21
C ASN A 27 12.74 -2.22 -4.96
N PRO A 28 13.21 -3.23 -5.72
CA PRO A 28 14.59 -3.66 -5.67
C PRO A 28 15.51 -2.52 -6.12
N TYR A 29 16.59 -2.31 -5.38
CA TYR A 29 17.56 -1.23 -5.61
C TYR A 29 16.92 0.16 -5.65
N GLY A 30 15.78 0.32 -4.98
CA GLY A 30 14.97 1.52 -5.00
C GLY A 30 15.34 2.51 -3.90
N ALA A 31 14.74 3.68 -4.00
CA ALA A 31 14.80 4.72 -2.97
C ALA A 31 13.39 5.03 -2.45
N VAL A 32 13.32 5.45 -1.20
CA VAL A 32 12.11 5.99 -0.60
C VAL A 32 11.91 7.43 -1.07
N SER A 33 10.69 7.82 -1.39
CA SER A 33 10.33 9.14 -1.92
C SER A 33 9.08 9.69 -1.23
N LEU A 34 8.84 10.98 -1.43
CA LEU A 34 7.64 11.67 -0.93
C LEU A 34 6.51 11.58 -1.96
N GLU A 35 5.28 11.47 -1.47
CA GLU A 35 4.05 11.71 -2.21
C GLU A 35 3.31 12.89 -1.57
N ASN A 36 3.05 13.93 -2.35
CA ASN A 36 2.37 15.14 -1.88
C ASN A 36 0.91 15.15 -2.35
N TYR A 37 -0.02 15.13 -1.40
CA TYR A 37 -1.47 15.21 -1.63
C TYR A 37 -2.04 16.60 -1.34
N GLY A 38 -1.19 17.62 -1.31
CA GLY A 38 -1.57 19.02 -1.04
C GLY A 38 -1.65 19.33 0.45
N ASP A 39 -2.55 18.73 1.17
CA ASP A 39 -2.74 18.97 2.61
C ASP A 39 -1.99 17.98 3.52
N VAL A 40 -1.46 16.90 2.95
CA VAL A 40 -0.63 15.92 3.64
C VAL A 40 0.49 15.40 2.73
N VAL A 41 1.62 15.06 3.34
CA VAL A 41 2.74 14.38 2.70
C VAL A 41 2.78 12.95 3.21
N THR A 42 2.91 12.00 2.30
CA THR A 42 3.07 10.58 2.60
C THR A 42 4.35 10.04 1.96
N VAL A 43 4.65 8.79 2.23
CA VAL A 43 5.85 8.14 1.71
C VAL A 43 5.48 7.06 0.68
N ASN A 44 6.37 6.86 -0.28
CA ASN A 44 6.31 5.74 -1.22
C ASN A 44 7.73 5.28 -1.56
N GLY A 45 7.86 4.22 -2.36
CA GLY A 45 9.12 3.76 -2.88
C GLY A 45 9.16 3.76 -4.40
N HIS A 46 10.34 3.96 -4.97
CA HIS A 46 10.57 3.91 -6.40
C HIS A 46 11.84 3.13 -6.74
N SER A 47 11.76 2.33 -7.83
CA SER A 47 12.93 1.83 -8.53
C SER A 47 13.17 2.70 -9.76
N TYR A 48 14.31 3.35 -9.81
CA TYR A 48 14.68 4.21 -10.94
C TYR A 48 15.40 3.43 -12.02
N ALA A 49 15.23 3.81 -13.30
CA ALA A 49 15.88 3.16 -14.42
C ALA A 49 17.41 3.39 -14.40
N ASP A 50 17.80 4.63 -14.14
CA ASP A 50 19.19 5.10 -14.28
C ASP A 50 19.93 5.24 -12.94
N PHE A 51 19.25 5.01 -11.84
CA PHE A 51 19.82 5.12 -10.50
C PHE A 51 19.45 3.89 -9.66
N LYS A 52 20.45 3.25 -9.08
CA LYS A 52 20.24 2.09 -8.19
C LYS A 52 20.91 2.34 -6.85
N THR A 53 20.16 2.11 -5.78
CA THR A 53 20.72 2.03 -4.43
C THR A 53 21.18 0.60 -4.14
N ASP A 54 21.85 0.41 -3.01
CA ASP A 54 22.15 -0.91 -2.47
C ASP A 54 21.04 -1.42 -1.53
N ARG A 55 19.82 -0.82 -1.62
CA ARG A 55 18.67 -1.09 -0.77
C ARG A 55 17.47 -1.59 -1.58
N THR A 56 16.64 -2.36 -0.91
CA THR A 56 15.29 -2.70 -1.36
C THR A 56 14.30 -2.09 -0.38
N ASN A 57 13.25 -1.49 -0.87
CA ASN A 57 12.13 -1.04 -0.05
C ASN A 57 10.82 -1.62 -0.54
N PHE A 58 9.84 -1.66 0.34
CA PHE A 58 8.46 -2.07 0.07
C PHE A 58 7.55 -1.45 1.11
N ALA A 59 6.27 -1.36 0.80
CA ALA A 59 5.25 -0.96 1.75
C ALA A 59 4.60 -2.18 2.41
N LEU A 60 4.18 -2.01 3.65
CA LEU A 60 3.26 -2.90 4.35
C LEU A 60 1.95 -2.15 4.55
N LEU A 61 0.88 -2.66 3.98
CA LEU A 61 -0.44 -2.07 4.07
C LEU A 61 -1.34 -2.97 4.91
N VAL A 62 -1.83 -2.43 6.00
CA VAL A 62 -2.93 -3.02 6.79
C VAL A 62 -4.23 -2.57 6.15
N SER A 63 -5.11 -3.49 5.83
CA SER A 63 -6.46 -3.17 5.35
C SER A 63 -7.40 -3.04 6.54
N THR A 64 -8.17 -1.97 6.56
CA THR A 64 -9.19 -1.73 7.58
C THR A 64 -10.51 -1.44 6.88
N ASP A 65 -11.53 -2.22 7.19
CA ASP A 65 -12.88 -1.99 6.74
C ASP A 65 -13.64 -1.17 7.78
N PHE A 66 -14.32 -0.14 7.32
CA PHE A 66 -15.14 0.72 8.15
C PHE A 66 -16.61 0.39 7.93
N THR A 67 -17.35 0.32 9.01
CA THR A 67 -18.80 0.14 9.02
C THR A 67 -19.45 1.31 9.74
N GLU A 68 -20.72 1.54 9.49
CA GLU A 68 -21.47 2.57 10.20
C GLU A 68 -21.22 2.51 11.73
N PRO A 69 -21.09 3.64 12.39
CA PRO A 69 -21.27 5.03 11.90
C PRO A 69 -20.03 5.67 11.27
N PHE A 70 -18.99 4.90 10.98
CA PHE A 70 -17.71 5.39 10.43
C PHE A 70 -17.75 5.31 8.89
N ASP A 71 -18.03 6.41 8.24
CA ASP A 71 -18.28 6.51 6.80
C ASP A 71 -17.19 7.30 6.03
N ASP A 72 -16.21 7.87 6.73
CA ASP A 72 -15.12 8.63 6.09
C ASP A 72 -13.72 8.03 6.32
N PRO A 73 -13.41 6.93 5.64
CA PRO A 73 -12.08 6.29 5.72
C PRO A 73 -10.96 7.17 5.15
N ILE A 74 -11.26 8.08 4.23
CA ILE A 74 -10.28 9.02 3.68
C ILE A 74 -9.85 10.01 4.75
N ALA A 75 -10.78 10.61 5.47
CA ALA A 75 -10.46 11.52 6.57
C ALA A 75 -9.67 10.82 7.67
N TYR A 76 -10.01 9.55 7.98
CA TYR A 76 -9.26 8.75 8.93
C TYR A 76 -7.79 8.57 8.48
N GLY A 77 -7.56 8.11 7.24
CA GLY A 77 -6.21 7.95 6.69
C GLY A 77 -5.44 9.27 6.65
N LYS A 78 -6.09 10.36 6.24
CA LYS A 78 -5.51 11.71 6.25
C LYS A 78 -5.16 12.18 7.67
N SER A 79 -5.93 11.82 8.68
CA SER A 79 -5.63 12.20 10.08
C SER A 79 -4.33 11.55 10.56
N ILE A 80 -4.10 10.28 10.21
CA ILE A 80 -2.85 9.57 10.52
C ILE A 80 -1.66 10.21 9.78
N ALA A 81 -1.81 10.49 8.48
CA ALA A 81 -0.78 11.17 7.69
C ALA A 81 -0.46 12.55 8.26
N ARG A 82 -1.48 13.32 8.62
CA ARG A 82 -1.31 14.65 9.23
C ARG A 82 -0.61 14.56 10.58
N LEU A 83 -0.91 13.56 11.40
CA LEU A 83 -0.22 13.33 12.67
C LEU A 83 1.26 13.02 12.43
N ALA A 84 1.60 12.21 11.43
CA ALA A 84 2.98 11.96 11.05
C ALA A 84 3.71 13.25 10.63
N ASN A 85 3.06 14.09 9.81
CA ASN A 85 3.63 15.38 9.36
C ASN A 85 3.85 16.35 10.53
N VAL A 86 2.94 16.40 11.51
CA VAL A 86 3.09 17.23 12.71
C VAL A 86 4.30 16.82 13.54
N LEU A 87 4.56 15.50 13.63
CA LEU A 87 5.63 14.96 14.49
C LEU A 87 6.98 14.86 13.76
N GLY A 88 6.99 14.77 12.43
CA GLY A 88 8.16 14.53 11.63
C GLY A 88 8.49 15.62 10.60
N GLU A 89 7.83 16.77 10.67
CA GLU A 89 7.80 17.83 9.63
C GLU A 89 7.15 17.31 8.33
N ASP A 90 7.68 16.24 7.73
CA ASP A 90 7.07 15.51 6.61
C ASP A 90 6.98 14.02 6.93
N ILE A 91 8.10 13.31 6.90
CA ILE A 91 8.15 11.85 7.06
C ILE A 91 9.01 11.47 8.27
N ILE A 92 8.48 10.55 9.07
CA ILE A 92 9.21 9.92 10.16
C ILE A 92 9.98 8.72 9.64
N VAL A 93 11.24 8.58 10.06
CA VAL A 93 12.03 7.35 9.93
C VAL A 93 12.37 6.81 11.31
N GLN A 94 12.16 5.49 11.50
CA GLN A 94 12.48 4.82 12.77
C GLN A 94 13.18 3.48 12.50
N ARG A 95 14.19 3.17 13.30
CA ARG A 95 14.79 1.84 13.34
C ARG A 95 13.86 0.86 14.05
N LEU A 96 13.67 -0.31 13.45
CA LEU A 96 12.82 -1.35 14.02
C LEU A 96 13.29 -1.77 15.44
N GLY A 97 14.60 -1.86 15.68
CA GLY A 97 15.14 -2.18 16.99
C GLY A 97 14.84 -1.12 18.05
N ASP A 98 14.74 0.16 17.68
CA ASP A 98 14.35 1.23 18.60
C ASP A 98 12.84 1.15 18.90
N LEU A 99 12.03 0.88 17.88
CA LEU A 99 10.58 0.68 18.01
C LEU A 99 10.26 -0.48 18.97
N HIS A 100 10.91 -1.63 18.80
CA HIS A 100 10.74 -2.78 19.71
C HIS A 100 11.12 -2.48 21.17
N GLN A 101 12.03 -1.54 21.39
CA GLN A 101 12.44 -1.10 22.73
C GLN A 101 11.58 0.04 23.29
N GLY A 102 10.55 0.48 22.55
CA GLY A 102 9.71 1.62 22.94
C GLY A 102 10.47 2.94 22.92
N HIS A 103 11.46 3.09 22.05
CA HIS A 103 12.28 4.28 21.95
C HIS A 103 12.12 4.94 20.58
N ARG A 104 12.05 6.28 20.56
CA ARG A 104 12.22 7.01 19.33
C ARG A 104 13.62 6.77 18.76
N SER A 105 13.75 6.75 17.44
CA SER A 105 15.08 6.81 16.82
C SER A 105 15.66 8.22 16.87
N THR A 106 16.97 8.30 16.80
CA THR A 106 17.73 9.53 16.55
C THR A 106 18.61 9.34 15.32
N MET A 107 18.96 10.40 14.65
CA MET A 107 19.84 10.32 13.46
C MET A 107 21.19 9.67 13.82
N ASP A 108 21.71 9.88 15.02
CA ASP A 108 22.94 9.23 15.47
C ASP A 108 22.80 7.72 15.64
N ARG A 109 21.63 7.24 16.08
CA ARG A 109 21.35 5.79 16.15
C ARG A 109 21.19 5.19 14.76
N ILE A 110 20.52 5.88 13.87
CA ILE A 110 20.35 5.45 12.47
C ILE A 110 21.72 5.40 11.77
N LYS A 111 22.54 6.44 11.88
CA LYS A 111 23.87 6.48 11.26
C LYS A 111 24.83 5.37 11.73
N ARG A 112 24.65 4.86 12.96
CA ARG A 112 25.43 3.73 13.48
C ARG A 112 24.89 2.36 13.03
N GLY A 113 23.69 2.32 12.44
CA GLY A 113 23.11 1.10 11.92
C GLY A 113 23.74 0.69 10.58
N THR A 114 23.49 -0.55 10.18
CA THR A 114 23.96 -1.11 8.91
C THR A 114 23.13 -0.63 7.72
N VAL A 115 21.91 -0.17 7.96
CA VAL A 115 21.01 0.34 6.93
C VAL A 115 20.96 1.86 7.02
N GLN A 116 21.27 2.54 5.91
CA GLN A 116 21.21 4.00 5.84
C GLN A 116 19.97 4.47 5.10
N PRO A 117 19.35 5.60 5.51
CA PRO A 117 18.19 6.16 4.84
C PRO A 117 18.49 6.54 3.38
N THR A 118 17.55 6.24 2.48
CA THR A 118 17.59 6.70 1.09
C THR A 118 16.80 8.00 0.89
N LEU A 119 15.88 8.33 1.78
CA LEU A 119 15.14 9.59 1.78
C LEU A 119 15.92 10.64 2.60
N VAL A 120 16.52 11.59 1.90
CA VAL A 120 17.15 12.77 2.54
C VAL A 120 16.06 13.67 3.09
N GLY A 121 16.17 14.06 4.35
CA GLY A 121 15.18 14.92 5.01
C GLY A 121 14.15 14.20 5.86
N ALA A 122 14.12 12.86 5.85
CA ALA A 122 13.27 12.13 6.80
C ALA A 122 13.73 12.39 8.25
N THR A 123 12.77 12.69 9.12
CA THR A 123 13.01 12.99 10.54
C THR A 123 13.04 11.71 11.36
N ALA A 124 14.11 11.52 12.13
CA ALA A 124 14.19 10.40 13.06
C ALA A 124 13.19 10.57 14.22
N GLY A 125 12.25 9.65 14.32
CA GLY A 125 11.12 9.79 15.22
C GLY A 125 10.63 8.48 15.82
N ASP A 126 9.36 8.48 16.22
CA ASP A 126 8.67 7.34 16.80
C ASP A 126 7.31 7.13 16.14
N LEU A 127 7.17 6.05 15.41
CA LEU A 127 5.94 5.68 14.71
C LEU A 127 4.84 5.18 15.67
N ALA A 128 5.19 4.81 16.90
CA ALA A 128 4.20 4.44 17.91
C ALA A 128 3.32 5.62 18.36
N PHE A 129 3.75 6.87 18.12
CA PHE A 129 2.90 8.05 18.34
C PHE A 129 1.98 8.37 17.17
N VAL A 130 2.17 7.72 16.02
CA VAL A 130 1.43 8.00 14.79
C VAL A 130 0.43 6.89 14.47
N LEU A 131 0.92 5.66 14.45
CA LEU A 131 0.11 4.51 14.03
C LEU A 131 -0.81 4.06 15.18
N PRO A 132 -2.09 3.78 14.90
CA PRO A 132 -2.95 3.09 15.85
C PRO A 132 -2.32 1.79 16.33
N TYR A 133 -2.51 1.45 17.60
CA TYR A 133 -1.94 0.25 18.22
C TYR A 133 -2.20 -1.02 17.39
N ARG A 134 -3.42 -1.18 16.86
CA ARG A 134 -3.81 -2.32 16.02
C ARG A 134 -2.94 -2.40 14.77
N HIS A 135 -2.84 -1.32 14.01
CA HIS A 135 -2.04 -1.28 12.78
C HIS A 135 -0.54 -1.49 13.04
N LEU A 136 -0.02 -0.91 14.13
CA LEU A 136 1.38 -1.10 14.49
C LEU A 136 1.67 -2.57 14.85
N THR A 137 0.79 -3.21 15.61
CA THR A 137 0.89 -4.64 15.96
C THR A 137 0.87 -5.50 14.71
N ASP A 138 -0.07 -5.25 13.81
CA ASP A 138 -0.20 -5.99 12.55
C ASP A 138 1.06 -5.90 11.68
N ILE A 139 1.64 -4.72 11.56
CA ILE A 139 2.89 -4.50 10.82
C ILE A 139 4.05 -5.27 11.46
N LEU A 140 4.18 -5.25 12.78
CA LEU A 140 5.25 -5.96 13.49
C LEU A 140 5.11 -7.49 13.35
N GLU A 141 3.89 -8.01 13.42
CA GLU A 141 3.61 -9.43 13.21
C GLU A 141 3.92 -9.86 11.77
N MET A 142 3.56 -9.04 10.78
CA MET A 142 3.90 -9.29 9.38
C MET A 142 5.42 -9.30 9.16
N LEU A 143 6.18 -8.36 9.74
CA LEU A 143 7.65 -8.33 9.65
C LEU A 143 8.26 -9.60 10.25
N ALA A 144 7.78 -10.05 11.40
CA ALA A 144 8.22 -11.29 12.03
C ALA A 144 7.90 -12.53 11.19
N ALA A 145 6.75 -12.55 10.51
CA ALA A 145 6.39 -13.62 9.58
C ALA A 145 7.25 -13.60 8.31
N MET A 146 7.50 -12.42 7.75
CA MET A 146 8.33 -12.24 6.55
C MET A 146 9.79 -12.63 6.79
N ASP A 147 10.30 -12.49 7.99
CA ASP A 147 11.69 -12.85 8.31
C ASP A 147 12.00 -14.33 8.08
N LYS A 148 10.96 -15.18 8.10
CA LYS A 148 11.08 -16.63 7.75
C LYS A 148 11.32 -16.85 6.26
N LEU A 149 10.84 -15.95 5.41
CA LEU A 149 10.98 -16.00 3.94
C LEU A 149 12.19 -15.19 3.46
N ALA A 150 12.44 -14.06 4.10
CA ALA A 150 13.52 -13.13 3.78
C ALA A 150 14.28 -12.79 5.08
N PRO A 151 15.21 -13.65 5.52
CA PRO A 151 15.94 -13.45 6.77
C PRO A 151 16.65 -12.10 6.83
N GLY A 152 16.45 -11.36 7.93
CA GLY A 152 17.00 -10.03 8.15
C GLY A 152 16.00 -8.90 7.91
N VAL A 153 14.82 -9.17 7.34
CA VAL A 153 13.80 -8.12 7.16
C VAL A 153 13.27 -7.61 8.51
N ASN A 154 13.20 -8.46 9.51
CA ASN A 154 12.86 -8.10 10.89
C ASN A 154 14.11 -7.73 11.71
N GLY A 155 15.19 -7.34 11.05
CA GLY A 155 16.45 -6.97 11.71
C GLY A 155 16.33 -5.64 12.46
N ARG A 156 17.13 -5.50 13.52
CA ARG A 156 17.11 -4.29 14.36
C ARG A 156 17.41 -2.99 13.60
N ASP A 157 18.16 -3.07 12.50
CA ASP A 157 18.56 -1.92 11.69
C ASP A 157 17.64 -1.67 10.50
N THR A 158 16.59 -2.49 10.31
CA THR A 158 15.53 -2.22 9.33
C THR A 158 14.90 -0.88 9.62
N LEU A 159 14.75 -0.06 8.58
CA LEU A 159 14.17 1.28 8.69
C LEU A 159 12.70 1.26 8.28
N LEU A 160 11.87 1.77 9.15
CA LEU A 160 10.44 2.00 8.91
C LEU A 160 10.24 3.48 8.60
N TYR A 161 9.48 3.76 7.54
CA TYR A 161 9.10 5.11 7.17
C TYR A 161 7.58 5.25 7.29
N GLY A 162 7.11 6.32 7.84
CA GLY A 162 5.69 6.51 8.05
C GLY A 162 5.24 7.93 7.72
N VAL A 163 4.10 7.98 7.06
CA VAL A 163 3.23 6.84 6.71
C VAL A 163 2.97 6.79 5.21
N GLU A 164 2.70 5.58 4.70
CA GLU A 164 2.05 5.42 3.41
C GLU A 164 0.56 5.19 3.63
N VAL A 165 -0.29 5.96 2.94
CA VAL A 165 -1.75 5.82 3.01
C VAL A 165 -2.30 5.70 1.59
N LYS A 166 -3.22 4.78 1.38
CA LYS A 166 -3.90 4.62 0.10
C LYS A 166 -5.38 4.98 0.26
N PHE A 167 -5.82 5.96 -0.54
CA PHE A 167 -7.16 6.55 -0.49
C PHE A 167 -8.07 5.91 -1.54
N TYR A 168 -8.39 4.62 -1.38
CA TYR A 168 -9.14 3.83 -2.37
C TYR A 168 -10.57 3.52 -1.91
N SER A 169 -11.28 4.47 -1.33
CA SER A 169 -12.61 4.23 -0.79
C SER A 169 -13.75 4.57 -1.75
N ALA A 170 -13.55 5.50 -2.68
CA ALA A 170 -14.58 5.84 -3.66
C ALA A 170 -14.73 4.72 -4.71
N ARG A 171 -15.98 4.25 -4.89
CA ARG A 171 -16.32 3.24 -5.90
C ARG A 171 -17.65 3.61 -6.54
N PRO A 172 -17.62 4.35 -7.67
CA PRO A 172 -18.84 4.69 -8.39
C PRO A 172 -19.53 3.43 -8.92
N GLU A 173 -20.83 3.49 -9.06
CA GLU A 173 -21.60 2.48 -9.77
C GLU A 173 -21.28 2.56 -11.27
N LEU A 174 -20.93 1.42 -11.88
CA LEU A 174 -20.52 1.34 -13.27
C LEU A 174 -21.20 0.15 -13.96
N ASP A 175 -21.54 0.34 -15.23
CA ASP A 175 -21.95 -0.75 -16.10
C ASP A 175 -20.75 -1.57 -16.62
N GLU A 176 -20.99 -2.57 -17.48
CA GLU A 176 -19.94 -3.40 -18.08
C GLU A 176 -18.97 -2.61 -18.97
N GLY A 177 -19.42 -1.48 -19.53
CA GLY A 177 -18.64 -0.57 -20.35
C GLY A 177 -17.89 0.49 -19.55
N LEU A 178 -17.98 0.46 -18.24
CA LEU A 178 -17.43 1.42 -17.27
C LEU A 178 -18.06 2.81 -17.34
N GLN A 179 -19.32 2.91 -17.84
CA GLN A 179 -20.11 4.10 -17.78
C GLN A 179 -20.83 4.18 -16.43
N THR A 180 -20.91 5.39 -15.88
CA THR A 180 -21.72 5.68 -14.68
C THR A 180 -23.20 5.78 -15.03
N PRO A 181 -24.12 5.85 -14.06
CA PRO A 181 -25.53 6.17 -14.31
C PRO A 181 -25.74 7.50 -15.06
N VAL A 182 -24.73 8.38 -15.05
CA VAL A 182 -24.77 9.63 -15.85
C VAL A 182 -24.29 9.32 -17.26
N ALA A 183 -25.15 9.57 -18.24
CA ALA A 183 -24.87 9.29 -19.64
C ALA A 183 -23.58 9.98 -20.10
N ASN A 184 -22.73 9.23 -20.82
CA ASN A 184 -21.43 9.66 -21.36
C ASN A 184 -20.38 10.04 -20.30
N LEU A 185 -20.57 9.67 -19.05
CA LEU A 185 -19.57 9.80 -17.98
C LEU A 185 -19.00 8.42 -17.67
N TYR A 186 -17.71 8.25 -17.88
CA TYR A 186 -16.98 7.00 -17.64
C TYR A 186 -15.98 7.19 -16.52
N ALA A 187 -15.78 6.14 -15.71
CA ALA A 187 -14.75 6.13 -14.69
C ALA A 187 -13.84 4.92 -14.86
N VAL A 188 -12.54 5.16 -14.94
CA VAL A 188 -11.52 4.15 -15.23
C VAL A 188 -10.32 4.28 -14.30
N GLY A 189 -9.52 3.22 -14.23
CA GLY A 189 -8.31 3.18 -13.42
C GLY A 189 -8.56 3.12 -11.91
N ASP A 190 -7.53 3.39 -11.14
CA ASP A 190 -7.57 3.28 -9.68
C ASP A 190 -8.53 4.29 -9.03
N GLY A 191 -8.71 5.46 -9.65
CA GLY A 191 -9.67 6.46 -9.21
C GLY A 191 -11.14 5.99 -9.25
N ALA A 192 -11.45 5.02 -10.10
CA ALA A 192 -12.76 4.37 -10.14
C ALA A 192 -12.97 3.31 -9.04
N GLY A 193 -11.97 3.04 -8.23
CA GLY A 193 -12.03 2.06 -7.13
C GLY A 193 -12.08 0.59 -7.57
N ILE A 194 -11.97 0.29 -8.86
CA ILE A 194 -12.10 -1.06 -9.42
C ILE A 194 -10.78 -1.72 -9.80
N THR A 195 -9.70 -0.95 -9.88
CA THR A 195 -8.35 -1.47 -10.22
C THR A 195 -7.35 -1.14 -9.13
N ARG A 196 -6.25 -1.89 -9.09
CA ARG A 196 -5.16 -1.73 -8.12
C ARG A 196 -3.81 -2.04 -8.75
N GLY A 197 -3.65 -1.77 -10.05
CA GLY A 197 -2.39 -2.01 -10.74
C GLY A 197 -2.41 -1.52 -12.18
N LEU A 198 -1.22 -1.29 -12.73
CA LEU A 198 -1.03 -0.68 -14.04
C LEU A 198 -1.74 -1.43 -15.17
N VAL A 199 -1.66 -2.76 -15.19
CA VAL A 199 -2.27 -3.59 -16.23
C VAL A 199 -3.80 -3.51 -16.17
N GLN A 200 -4.38 -3.62 -14.97
CA GLN A 200 -5.82 -3.53 -14.79
C GLN A 200 -6.34 -2.12 -15.12
N ALA A 201 -5.62 -1.07 -14.71
CA ALA A 201 -5.97 0.31 -15.04
C ALA A 201 -5.92 0.56 -16.55
N SER A 202 -4.90 0.02 -17.23
CA SER A 202 -4.79 0.09 -18.69
C SER A 202 -5.91 -0.67 -19.40
N ALA A 203 -6.25 -1.87 -18.92
CA ALA A 203 -7.36 -2.65 -19.44
C ALA A 203 -8.71 -1.93 -19.27
N ALA A 204 -8.93 -1.29 -18.11
CA ALA A 204 -10.13 -0.48 -17.88
C ALA A 204 -10.26 0.67 -18.90
N GLY A 205 -9.14 1.33 -19.24
CA GLY A 205 -9.12 2.36 -20.29
C GLY A 205 -9.51 1.81 -21.66
N VAL A 206 -9.04 0.60 -22.01
CA VAL A 206 -9.41 -0.05 -23.28
C VAL A 206 -10.90 -0.43 -23.31
N ILE A 207 -11.45 -0.95 -22.19
CA ILE A 207 -12.88 -1.30 -22.08
C ILE A 207 -13.73 -0.05 -22.30
N ALA A 208 -13.45 1.04 -21.60
CA ALA A 208 -14.20 2.28 -21.77
C ALA A 208 -14.09 2.84 -23.19
N ALA A 209 -12.91 2.83 -23.82
CA ALA A 209 -12.73 3.29 -25.19
C ALA A 209 -13.54 2.45 -26.18
N ARG A 210 -13.59 1.13 -26.03
CA ARG A 210 -14.41 0.24 -26.85
C ARG A 210 -15.90 0.52 -26.66
N SER A 211 -16.34 0.72 -25.42
CA SER A 211 -17.72 1.09 -25.12
C SER A 211 -18.12 2.39 -25.81
N ILE A 212 -17.29 3.43 -25.72
CA ILE A 212 -17.53 4.72 -26.38
C ILE A 212 -17.62 4.58 -27.90
N LEU A 213 -16.79 3.73 -28.50
CA LEU A 213 -16.74 3.50 -29.93
C LEU A 213 -17.80 2.52 -30.45
N GLY A 214 -18.58 1.89 -29.56
CA GLY A 214 -19.55 0.85 -29.94
C GLY A 214 -18.90 -0.40 -30.53
N VAL A 215 -17.64 -0.68 -30.21
CA VAL A 215 -16.92 -1.86 -30.68
C VAL A 215 -17.36 -3.07 -29.84
N ALA A 216 -18.03 -4.03 -30.45
CA ALA A 216 -18.44 -5.26 -29.78
C ALA A 216 -17.23 -6.06 -29.28
N ASP A 217 -17.41 -6.76 -28.17
CA ASP A 217 -16.36 -7.53 -27.47
C ASP A 217 -16.14 -8.91 -28.14
N ASP A 218 -16.01 -8.93 -29.46
CA ASP A 218 -15.80 -10.14 -30.26
C ASP A 218 -14.47 -10.86 -29.99
N ALA A 219 -13.67 -10.34 -29.08
CA ALA A 219 -12.35 -10.88 -28.71
C ALA A 219 -12.25 -11.32 -27.24
N ARG A 220 -13.36 -11.62 -26.57
CA ARG A 220 -13.27 -12.27 -25.25
C ARG A 220 -12.81 -13.72 -25.46
N PRO A 221 -11.58 -14.10 -25.10
CA PRO A 221 -11.27 -15.52 -25.03
C PRO A 221 -12.25 -16.16 -24.04
N ALA A 222 -12.86 -17.28 -24.43
CA ALA A 222 -13.73 -18.03 -23.54
C ALA A 222 -13.02 -18.23 -22.19
N PRO A 223 -13.72 -18.08 -21.03
CA PRO A 223 -13.13 -18.31 -19.74
C PRO A 223 -12.48 -19.69 -19.75
N ARG A 224 -11.21 -19.77 -19.37
CA ARG A 224 -10.53 -21.05 -19.23
C ARG A 224 -11.32 -21.88 -18.23
N THR A 225 -11.83 -23.01 -18.67
CA THR A 225 -12.46 -24.01 -17.82
C THR A 225 -11.42 -24.48 -16.80
N GLY A 226 -11.43 -23.91 -15.61
CA GLY A 226 -10.46 -24.17 -14.55
C GLY A 226 -10.38 -23.09 -13.49
N ASP A 227 -10.73 -21.85 -13.83
CA ASP A 227 -10.76 -20.72 -12.88
C ASP A 227 -12.17 -20.53 -12.28
N ALA A 228 -12.68 -21.58 -11.65
CA ALA A 228 -13.79 -21.42 -10.73
C ALA A 228 -13.25 -20.66 -9.51
N ALA A 229 -13.46 -19.34 -9.52
CA ALA A 229 -13.22 -18.50 -8.37
C ALA A 229 -13.88 -19.13 -7.14
N ALA A 230 -13.08 -19.39 -6.12
CA ALA A 230 -13.60 -19.66 -4.80
C ALA A 230 -14.35 -18.41 -4.36
N THR A 231 -15.68 -18.45 -4.47
CA THR A 231 -16.59 -17.52 -3.82
C THR A 231 -16.40 -17.75 -2.32
N PRO A 232 -16.04 -16.73 -1.52
CA PRO A 232 -16.08 -16.90 -0.08
C PRO A 232 -17.54 -17.18 0.30
N ALA A 233 -17.75 -18.34 0.91
CA ALA A 233 -19.04 -18.70 1.48
C ALA A 233 -19.42 -17.64 2.51
N ALA A 234 -20.61 -17.06 2.34
CA ALA A 234 -21.26 -16.28 3.36
C ALA A 234 -21.40 -17.17 4.60
N GLY A 235 -20.66 -16.83 5.66
CA GLY A 235 -20.73 -17.52 6.93
C GLY A 235 -22.08 -17.30 7.57
N GLU A 236 -22.76 -18.39 7.82
CA GLU A 236 -23.95 -18.44 8.67
C GLU A 236 -23.56 -18.11 10.11
N THR A 237 -24.41 -17.30 10.71
CA THR A 237 -24.48 -16.94 12.12
C THR A 237 -24.64 -18.13 13.05
N ALA A 238 -23.85 -18.25 14.07
CA ALA A 238 -24.21 -18.72 15.41
C ALA A 238 -23.23 -18.12 16.45
#